data_e2625c4cc6a198600cac35d406658868
#
_entry.id   e2625c4cc6a198600cac35d406658868
#
_cell.length_a   1.000
_cell.length_b   1.000
_cell.length_c   1.000
_cell.angle_alpha   90.00
_cell.angle_beta   90.00
_cell.angle_gamma   90.00
#
_symmetry.space_group_name_H-M   'P 1'
#
loop_
_entity.id
_entity.type
_entity.pdbx_description
1 polymer ?
#
loop_
_entity_poly.entity_id
_entity_poly.type
_entity_poly.pdbx_seq_one_letter_code
_entity_poly.pdbx_strand_id
1 'polypeptide(L)'
;MKRFFTFLAVALMSVTLTGCYDDSDLWGEIDNLKDQVQANSEDIATLSSLIDALNKGKVITGTEQTENGYKLMFSDGSSLEIKNGTNGADGADGDSFFVSIEETDTTVIITLADGRVITIPKVEIRTLTFEDADVKFTSYAIPGCGYPIEKWSDLIDNPQYGGPLLYNDYSYTGYEWHDAGNTELASGIIDGGAYWNGGHAISNYYMEDFSSASYETQLAVSTGTAEGAGHDGSKNFCVQNGYVDDKSWKTVIPYFYFADNVERVVDHMYVTNTSYAYNSLMNGDGFSTPAGDDTWYKIVATGYDVEGNVTATTEFMLCDGKDKIVNEWTKFDLSCLGKVAKITFNLVGSADLSGDYGLNCPAYFAYDDVAVRF
;
A
#
# COMPACT_ATOMS: atom_id res chain seq x y z
N MET A 1 -26.25 -10.25 31.54
CA MET A 1 -25.30 -11.30 31.87
C MET A 1 -25.19 -11.60 33.39
N LYS A 2 -25.10 -10.63 34.30
CA LYS A 2 -25.00 -10.95 35.76
C LYS A 2 -26.24 -11.63 36.40
N ARG A 3 -27.40 -11.58 35.78
CA ARG A 3 -28.64 -12.20 36.31
C ARG A 3 -28.85 -13.67 35.88
N PHE A 4 -28.12 -14.17 34.88
CA PHE A 4 -28.23 -15.56 34.44
C PHE A 4 -27.42 -16.50 35.34
N PHE A 5 -26.29 -16.04 35.87
CA PHE A 5 -25.45 -16.83 36.78
C PHE A 5 -26.09 -17.05 38.16
N THR A 6 -27.01 -16.16 38.58
CA THR A 6 -27.67 -16.28 39.89
C THR A 6 -28.77 -17.37 39.91
N PHE A 7 -29.37 -17.66 38.77
CA PHE A 7 -30.39 -18.72 38.66
C PHE A 7 -29.77 -20.13 38.56
N LEU A 8 -28.57 -20.28 38.00
CA LEU A 8 -27.88 -21.54 37.94
C LEU A 8 -27.35 -21.98 39.30
N ALA A 9 -26.96 -21.08 40.16
CA ALA A 9 -26.44 -21.36 41.50
C ALA A 9 -27.56 -21.79 42.49
N VAL A 10 -28.83 -21.43 42.27
CA VAL A 10 -29.96 -21.81 43.14
C VAL A 10 -30.52 -23.19 42.78
N ALA A 11 -30.39 -23.64 41.53
CA ALA A 11 -30.82 -24.98 41.11
C ALA A 11 -29.90 -26.11 41.61
N LEU A 12 -28.65 -25.79 42.00
CA LEU A 12 -27.66 -26.81 42.49
C LEU A 12 -27.77 -27.11 43.98
N MET A 13 -28.66 -26.44 44.78
CA MET A 13 -28.74 -26.63 46.24
C MET A 13 -29.89 -27.52 46.75
N SER A 14 -30.60 -28.25 45.88
CA SER A 14 -31.77 -29.04 46.34
C SER A 14 -31.74 -30.53 46.00
N VAL A 15 -30.60 -31.14 45.80
CA VAL A 15 -30.52 -32.62 45.70
C VAL A 15 -29.44 -33.18 46.65
N THR A 16 -29.84 -33.31 47.93
CA THR A 16 -29.21 -34.29 48.82
C THR A 16 -30.20 -35.46 48.94
N LEU A 17 -29.87 -36.63 48.36
CA LEU A 17 -30.23 -37.92 48.94
C LEU A 17 -29.69 -39.08 48.06
N THR A 18 -28.70 -39.76 48.62
CA THR A 18 -28.46 -41.23 48.58
C THR A 18 -28.73 -42.01 47.29
N GLY A 19 -27.66 -42.25 46.60
CA GLY A 19 -27.46 -43.23 45.54
C GLY A 19 -26.09 -42.94 44.96
N CYS A 20 -25.28 -43.94 44.67
CA CYS A 20 -24.12 -43.73 43.81
C CYS A 20 -24.65 -43.21 42.46
N TYR A 21 -24.77 -41.92 42.37
CA TYR A 21 -25.03 -41.25 41.07
C TYR A 21 -23.70 -41.26 40.35
N ASP A 22 -23.67 -41.90 39.21
CA ASP A 22 -22.53 -41.79 38.29
C ASP A 22 -22.56 -40.35 37.71
N ASP A 23 -21.76 -39.46 38.26
CA ASP A 23 -21.67 -38.08 37.82
C ASP A 23 -20.93 -37.93 36.48
N SER A 24 -20.52 -39.03 35.84
CA SER A 24 -19.72 -39.01 34.61
C SER A 24 -20.47 -38.35 33.45
N ASP A 25 -21.80 -38.59 33.34
CA ASP A 25 -22.63 -37.96 32.30
C ASP A 25 -22.72 -36.46 32.50
N LEU A 26 -22.88 -36.00 33.76
CA LEU A 26 -22.94 -34.56 34.07
C LEU A 26 -21.61 -33.84 33.80
N TRP A 27 -20.48 -34.48 34.12
CA TRP A 27 -19.17 -33.95 33.81
C TRP A 27 -18.91 -33.95 32.31
N GLY A 28 -19.38 -34.95 31.56
CA GLY A 28 -19.34 -34.95 30.10
C GLY A 28 -20.13 -33.82 29.46
N GLU A 29 -21.32 -33.51 29.99
CA GLU A 29 -22.11 -32.35 29.53
C GLU A 29 -21.45 -31.00 29.88
N ILE A 30 -20.83 -30.91 31.06
CA ILE A 30 -20.11 -29.70 31.48
C ILE A 30 -18.89 -29.46 30.57
N ASP A 31 -18.13 -30.49 30.23
CA ASP A 31 -16.97 -30.34 29.36
C ASP A 31 -17.40 -30.01 27.93
N ASN A 32 -18.47 -30.64 27.40
CA ASN A 32 -19.04 -30.26 26.11
C ASN A 32 -19.51 -28.79 26.07
N LEU A 33 -20.16 -28.31 27.15
CA LEU A 33 -20.56 -26.92 27.25
C LEU A 33 -19.36 -25.96 27.31
N LYS A 34 -18.25 -26.35 27.96
CA LYS A 34 -17.02 -25.56 27.96
C LYS A 34 -16.42 -25.49 26.56
N ASP A 35 -16.38 -26.60 25.84
CA ASP A 35 -15.86 -26.64 24.47
C ASP A 35 -16.71 -25.78 23.52
N GLN A 36 -18.04 -25.79 23.64
CA GLN A 36 -18.94 -24.93 22.88
C GLN A 36 -18.74 -23.45 23.21
N VAL A 37 -18.55 -23.10 24.49
CA VAL A 37 -18.27 -21.72 24.92
C VAL A 37 -16.94 -21.26 24.36
N GLN A 38 -15.93 -22.12 24.34
CA GLN A 38 -14.63 -21.82 23.77
C GLN A 38 -14.73 -21.60 22.25
N ALA A 39 -15.37 -22.50 21.51
CA ALA A 39 -15.58 -22.36 20.06
C ALA A 39 -16.33 -21.09 19.70
N ASN A 40 -17.45 -20.80 20.40
CA ASN A 40 -18.21 -19.57 20.21
C ASN A 40 -17.37 -18.31 20.49
N SER A 41 -16.44 -18.35 21.44
CA SER A 41 -15.54 -17.25 21.75
C SER A 41 -14.52 -17.02 20.62
N GLU A 42 -14.02 -18.07 19.99
CA GLU A 42 -13.12 -18.03 18.84
C GLU A 42 -13.84 -17.48 17.60
N ASP A 43 -15.07 -17.92 17.35
CA ASP A 43 -15.91 -17.42 16.24
C ASP A 43 -16.23 -15.93 16.39
N ILE A 44 -16.54 -15.48 17.61
CA ILE A 44 -16.76 -14.05 17.91
C ILE A 44 -15.49 -13.24 17.68
N ALA A 45 -14.32 -13.76 18.07
CA ALA A 45 -13.04 -13.09 17.85
C ALA A 45 -12.72 -12.99 16.37
N THR A 46 -13.01 -14.05 15.58
CA THR A 46 -12.84 -14.04 14.13
C THR A 46 -13.74 -13.00 13.44
N LEU A 47 -15.03 -12.96 13.82
CA LEU A 47 -15.96 -11.97 13.28
C LEU A 47 -15.55 -10.53 13.65
N SER A 48 -15.08 -10.32 14.88
CA SER A 48 -14.55 -9.02 15.31
C SER A 48 -13.33 -8.61 14.48
N SER A 49 -12.44 -9.54 14.18
CA SER A 49 -11.27 -9.30 13.34
C SER A 49 -11.64 -8.95 11.91
N LEU A 50 -12.67 -9.60 11.36
CA LEU A 50 -13.21 -9.26 10.03
C LEU A 50 -13.80 -7.85 10.02
N ILE A 51 -14.62 -7.52 11.01
CA ILE A 51 -15.21 -6.17 11.14
C ILE A 51 -14.12 -5.11 11.28
N ASP A 52 -13.11 -5.36 12.10
CA ASP A 52 -11.97 -4.44 12.27
C ASP A 52 -11.20 -4.23 10.98
N ALA A 53 -10.97 -5.28 10.20
CA ALA A 53 -10.31 -5.18 8.91
C ALA A 53 -11.11 -4.31 7.93
N LEU A 54 -12.41 -4.56 7.81
CA LEU A 54 -13.30 -3.78 6.94
C LEU A 54 -13.43 -2.32 7.39
N ASN A 55 -13.50 -2.05 8.70
CA ASN A 55 -13.54 -0.69 9.25
C ASN A 55 -12.23 0.09 9.02
N LYS A 56 -11.11 -0.59 8.87
CA LYS A 56 -9.81 -0.01 8.48
C LYS A 56 -9.67 0.18 6.97
N GLY A 57 -10.74 -0.03 6.22
CA GLY A 57 -10.75 0.16 4.77
C GLY A 57 -10.12 -0.97 3.95
N LYS A 58 -9.75 -2.11 4.58
CA LYS A 58 -9.33 -3.29 3.85
C LYS A 58 -10.50 -3.85 3.06
N VAL A 59 -10.25 -4.28 1.84
CA VAL A 59 -11.26 -4.93 0.98
C VAL A 59 -10.87 -6.38 0.74
N ILE A 60 -11.86 -7.25 0.56
CA ILE A 60 -11.62 -8.66 0.23
C ILE A 60 -11.30 -8.74 -1.25
N THR A 61 -10.19 -9.40 -1.59
CA THR A 61 -9.73 -9.62 -2.95
C THR A 61 -9.97 -11.06 -3.43
N GLY A 62 -10.20 -11.98 -2.51
CA GLY A 62 -10.52 -13.37 -2.84
C GLY A 62 -10.66 -14.25 -1.60
N THR A 63 -10.98 -15.52 -1.84
CA THR A 63 -11.07 -16.56 -0.81
C THR A 63 -10.29 -17.80 -1.24
N GLU A 64 -9.80 -18.56 -0.27
CA GLU A 64 -9.14 -19.84 -0.46
C GLU A 64 -9.76 -20.87 0.48
N GLN A 65 -10.18 -22.03 -0.05
CA GLN A 65 -10.66 -23.11 0.78
C GLN A 65 -9.47 -23.81 1.46
N THR A 66 -9.52 -23.95 2.78
CA THR A 66 -8.52 -24.68 3.56
C THR A 66 -9.06 -26.05 3.98
N GLU A 67 -8.23 -26.89 4.59
CA GLU A 67 -8.66 -28.22 5.07
C GLU A 67 -9.78 -28.10 6.12
N ASN A 68 -9.77 -27.04 6.93
CA ASN A 68 -10.67 -26.86 8.07
C ASN A 68 -11.49 -25.56 8.00
N GLY A 69 -11.71 -25.00 6.82
CA GLY A 69 -12.47 -23.76 6.67
C GLY A 69 -12.10 -22.96 5.43
N TYR A 70 -12.01 -21.66 5.59
CA TYR A 70 -11.72 -20.71 4.52
C TYR A 70 -10.74 -19.64 4.98
N LYS A 71 -9.94 -19.13 4.04
CA LYS A 71 -9.04 -18.00 4.24
C LYS A 71 -9.51 -16.84 3.36
N LEU A 72 -9.86 -15.72 3.98
CA LEU A 72 -10.18 -14.47 3.28
C LEU A 72 -8.88 -13.70 3.02
N MET A 73 -8.66 -13.24 1.81
CA MET A 73 -7.51 -12.43 1.43
C MET A 73 -7.90 -10.97 1.32
N PHE A 74 -7.07 -10.06 1.84
CA PHE A 74 -7.31 -8.63 1.83
C PHE A 74 -6.34 -7.88 0.90
N SER A 75 -6.73 -6.68 0.50
CA SER A 75 -5.97 -5.79 -0.41
C SER A 75 -4.58 -5.41 0.11
N ASP A 76 -4.34 -5.50 1.41
CA ASP A 76 -3.04 -5.21 2.02
C ASP A 76 -2.11 -6.43 2.10
N GLY A 77 -2.49 -7.56 1.48
CA GLY A 77 -1.76 -8.82 1.54
C GLY A 77 -1.99 -9.63 2.82
N SER A 78 -2.70 -9.07 3.81
CA SER A 78 -3.08 -9.83 5.01
C SER A 78 -4.20 -10.82 4.72
N SER A 79 -4.39 -11.78 5.63
CA SER A 79 -5.49 -12.75 5.52
C SER A 79 -6.14 -13.03 6.85
N LEU A 80 -7.39 -13.51 6.81
CA LEU A 80 -8.14 -13.98 7.97
C LEU A 80 -8.61 -15.41 7.71
N GLU A 81 -8.30 -16.34 8.60
CA GLU A 81 -8.82 -17.72 8.55
C GLU A 81 -10.14 -17.81 9.30
N ILE A 82 -11.15 -18.38 8.63
CA ILE A 82 -12.44 -18.73 9.20
C ILE A 82 -12.50 -20.26 9.27
N LYS A 83 -12.54 -20.82 10.47
CA LYS A 83 -12.55 -22.26 10.69
C LYS A 83 -13.98 -22.80 10.68
N ASN A 84 -14.16 -24.00 10.12
CA ASN A 84 -15.37 -24.76 10.30
C ASN A 84 -15.45 -25.20 11.77
N GLY A 85 -16.65 -25.25 12.33
CA GLY A 85 -16.86 -25.80 13.68
C GLY A 85 -16.37 -27.23 13.76
N THR A 86 -15.86 -27.63 14.94
CA THR A 86 -15.47 -29.00 15.20
C THR A 86 -16.70 -29.81 15.58
N ASN A 87 -16.84 -31.05 15.03
CA ASN A 87 -17.91 -31.98 15.42
C ASN A 87 -17.82 -32.29 16.93
N GLY A 88 -18.95 -32.15 17.63
CA GLY A 88 -19.06 -32.56 19.00
C GLY A 88 -18.84 -34.10 19.13
N ALA A 89 -18.48 -34.58 20.32
CA ALA A 89 -18.11 -35.99 20.61
C ALA A 89 -19.16 -37.02 20.26
N ASP A 90 -20.42 -36.66 20.01
CA ASP A 90 -21.55 -37.56 19.75
C ASP A 90 -22.17 -37.46 18.34
N GLY A 91 -21.40 -37.03 17.34
CA GLY A 91 -21.73 -37.26 15.92
C GLY A 91 -22.88 -36.45 15.31
N ALA A 92 -23.37 -35.43 15.94
CA ALA A 92 -24.08 -34.35 15.24
C ALA A 92 -23.07 -33.32 14.75
N ASP A 93 -23.21 -32.85 13.50
CA ASP A 93 -22.39 -31.79 12.97
C ASP A 93 -22.37 -30.65 14.00
N GLY A 94 -21.18 -30.31 14.52
CA GLY A 94 -21.04 -29.23 15.48
C GLY A 94 -21.63 -27.96 14.87
N ASP A 95 -22.40 -27.20 15.67
CA ASP A 95 -22.98 -25.94 15.22
C ASP A 95 -21.87 -24.96 14.89
N SER A 96 -21.34 -25.04 13.66
CA SER A 96 -20.41 -24.05 13.15
C SER A 96 -21.12 -22.73 13.07
N PHE A 97 -20.52 -21.68 13.63
CA PHE A 97 -21.05 -20.31 13.49
C PHE A 97 -21.09 -19.88 12.01
N PHE A 98 -20.15 -20.38 11.21
CA PHE A 98 -20.07 -20.17 9.78
C PHE A 98 -20.49 -21.47 9.05
N VAL A 99 -21.56 -21.40 8.25
CA VAL A 99 -22.10 -22.55 7.49
C VAL A 99 -21.44 -22.68 6.13
N SER A 100 -21.29 -21.57 5.40
CA SER A 100 -20.64 -21.56 4.09
C SER A 100 -20.01 -20.21 3.80
N ILE A 101 -18.98 -20.24 2.94
CA ILE A 101 -18.43 -19.08 2.29
C ILE A 101 -18.46 -19.36 0.78
N GLU A 102 -19.15 -18.50 0.04
CA GLU A 102 -19.29 -18.60 -1.40
C GLU A 102 -18.66 -17.35 -2.03
N GLU A 103 -17.82 -17.55 -3.04
CA GLU A 103 -17.22 -16.49 -3.81
C GLU A 103 -17.88 -16.39 -5.18
N THR A 104 -18.26 -15.18 -5.56
CA THR A 104 -18.69 -14.82 -6.90
C THR A 104 -17.64 -13.91 -7.55
N ASP A 105 -17.85 -13.46 -8.77
CA ASP A 105 -16.96 -12.50 -9.44
C ASP A 105 -16.84 -11.18 -8.68
N THR A 106 -17.91 -10.75 -8.00
CA THR A 106 -18.02 -9.42 -7.39
C THR A 106 -18.27 -9.41 -5.89
N THR A 107 -18.53 -10.56 -5.27
CA THR A 107 -18.86 -10.64 -3.84
C THR A 107 -18.35 -11.91 -3.18
N VAL A 108 -18.11 -11.82 -1.87
CA VAL A 108 -17.97 -12.93 -0.96
C VAL A 108 -19.24 -13.00 -0.09
N ILE A 109 -19.90 -14.15 -0.07
CA ILE A 109 -21.13 -14.40 0.68
C ILE A 109 -20.82 -15.33 1.83
N ILE A 110 -21.01 -14.89 3.06
CA ILE A 110 -20.79 -15.68 4.27
C ILE A 110 -22.16 -15.99 4.88
N THR A 111 -22.49 -17.28 5.00
CA THR A 111 -23.74 -17.74 5.64
C THR A 111 -23.45 -18.18 7.07
N LEU A 112 -24.22 -17.64 8.01
CA LEU A 112 -24.13 -17.97 9.43
C LEU A 112 -25.10 -19.10 9.79
N ALA A 113 -24.87 -19.78 10.92
CA ALA A 113 -25.70 -20.91 11.41
C ALA A 113 -27.16 -20.52 11.66
N ASP A 114 -27.43 -19.27 12.00
CA ASP A 114 -28.79 -18.76 12.21
C ASP A 114 -29.51 -18.33 10.92
N GLY A 115 -28.89 -18.62 9.76
CA GLY A 115 -29.40 -18.28 8.43
C GLY A 115 -29.18 -16.85 7.99
N ARG A 116 -28.51 -16.01 8.78
CA ARG A 116 -28.11 -14.68 8.35
C ARG A 116 -27.01 -14.78 7.29
N VAL A 117 -27.05 -13.87 6.34
CA VAL A 117 -26.10 -13.79 5.25
C VAL A 117 -25.39 -12.45 5.31
N ILE A 118 -24.05 -12.51 5.25
CA ILE A 118 -23.18 -11.33 5.14
C ILE A 118 -22.65 -11.32 3.71
N THR A 119 -22.94 -10.27 2.95
CA THR A 119 -22.43 -10.10 1.59
C THR A 119 -21.37 -8.99 1.61
N ILE A 120 -20.16 -9.32 1.21
CA ILE A 120 -19.01 -8.41 1.19
C ILE A 120 -18.60 -8.20 -0.28
N PRO A 121 -18.58 -6.96 -0.77
CA PRO A 121 -18.07 -6.69 -2.12
C PRO A 121 -16.61 -7.15 -2.26
N LYS A 122 -16.33 -7.84 -3.36
CA LYS A 122 -14.97 -8.19 -3.77
C LYS A 122 -14.47 -7.12 -4.72
N VAL A 123 -13.24 -6.72 -4.55
CA VAL A 123 -12.60 -5.68 -5.36
C VAL A 123 -11.43 -6.30 -6.11
N GLU A 124 -11.42 -6.12 -7.41
CA GLU A 124 -10.25 -6.43 -8.23
C GLU A 124 -9.15 -5.42 -7.92
N ILE A 125 -7.94 -5.91 -7.64
CA ILE A 125 -6.73 -5.08 -7.53
C ILE A 125 -5.91 -5.28 -8.79
N ARG A 126 -5.58 -4.19 -9.47
CA ARG A 126 -4.61 -4.16 -10.56
C ARG A 126 -3.42 -3.34 -10.12
N THR A 127 -2.22 -3.81 -10.44
CA THR A 127 -0.97 -3.18 -10.00
C THR A 127 -0.17 -2.71 -11.20
N LEU A 128 0.30 -1.48 -11.13
CA LEU A 128 1.30 -0.93 -12.03
C LEU A 128 2.67 -1.27 -11.45
N THR A 129 3.39 -2.17 -12.11
CA THR A 129 4.69 -2.71 -11.67
C THR A 129 5.89 -2.07 -12.37
N PHE A 130 5.65 -1.25 -13.40
CA PHE A 130 6.66 -0.69 -14.27
C PHE A 130 7.50 -1.72 -15.06
N GLU A 131 7.16 -3.01 -14.99
CA GLU A 131 7.86 -4.07 -15.72
C GLU A 131 7.39 -4.13 -17.17
N ASP A 132 8.34 -4.25 -18.11
CA ASP A 132 8.05 -4.25 -19.55
C ASP A 132 7.17 -5.43 -20.00
N ALA A 133 7.24 -6.57 -19.29
CA ALA A 133 6.47 -7.77 -19.61
C ALA A 133 5.03 -7.71 -19.11
N ASP A 134 4.79 -7.06 -17.98
CA ASP A 134 3.53 -7.09 -17.24
C ASP A 134 2.65 -5.88 -17.53
N VAL A 135 3.26 -4.77 -17.94
CA VAL A 135 2.58 -3.49 -18.13
C VAL A 135 2.48 -3.13 -19.59
N LYS A 136 1.26 -2.93 -20.07
CA LYS A 136 0.98 -2.41 -21.42
C LYS A 136 0.88 -0.90 -21.38
N PHE A 137 1.95 -0.22 -21.01
CA PHE A 137 1.95 1.22 -21.02
C PHE A 137 2.69 1.78 -22.25
N THR A 138 2.26 2.96 -22.66
CA THR A 138 2.87 3.72 -23.74
C THR A 138 3.58 4.92 -23.13
N SER A 139 4.84 5.08 -23.50
CA SER A 139 5.54 6.33 -23.32
C SER A 139 5.46 7.15 -24.60
N TYR A 140 5.47 8.45 -24.50
CA TYR A 140 5.46 9.33 -25.68
C TYR A 140 6.76 10.10 -25.78
N ALA A 141 7.20 10.26 -27.04
CA ALA A 141 8.09 11.34 -27.35
C ALA A 141 7.31 12.66 -27.26
N ILE A 142 7.66 13.49 -26.32
CA ILE A 142 7.09 14.82 -26.21
C ILE A 142 7.62 15.68 -27.36
N PRO A 143 6.80 16.47 -28.03
CA PRO A 143 7.25 17.30 -29.13
C PRO A 143 8.49 18.12 -28.75
N GLY A 144 9.58 17.97 -29.51
CA GLY A 144 10.85 18.63 -29.24
C GLY A 144 11.92 17.79 -28.54
N CYS A 145 11.59 16.61 -27.96
CA CYS A 145 12.61 15.79 -27.32
C CYS A 145 13.49 14.97 -28.30
N GLY A 146 13.13 14.92 -29.57
CA GLY A 146 13.99 14.38 -30.65
C GLY A 146 14.12 12.87 -30.72
N TYR A 147 13.62 12.10 -29.74
CA TYR A 147 13.72 10.65 -29.66
C TYR A 147 12.34 10.01 -29.55
N PRO A 148 12.04 8.97 -30.37
CA PRO A 148 10.89 8.15 -30.11
C PRO A 148 11.18 7.29 -28.86
N ILE A 149 10.38 7.45 -27.83
CA ILE A 149 10.48 6.67 -26.59
C ILE A 149 9.48 5.53 -26.70
N GLU A 150 9.95 4.33 -26.95
CA GLU A 150 9.09 3.14 -27.00
C GLU A 150 8.95 2.47 -25.64
N LYS A 151 10.05 2.46 -24.87
CA LYS A 151 10.10 1.95 -23.49
C LYS A 151 11.02 2.82 -22.64
N TRP A 152 10.62 3.08 -21.42
CA TRP A 152 11.41 3.88 -20.50
C TRP A 152 12.64 3.14 -19.99
N SER A 153 12.53 1.86 -19.63
CA SER A 153 13.63 1.04 -19.14
C SER A 153 14.79 0.95 -20.16
N ASP A 154 14.48 0.84 -21.45
CA ASP A 154 15.50 0.76 -22.50
C ASP A 154 16.36 2.04 -22.61
N LEU A 155 15.83 3.15 -22.11
CA LEU A 155 16.43 4.47 -22.27
C LEU A 155 17.23 4.90 -21.04
N ILE A 156 17.04 4.25 -19.91
CA ILE A 156 17.70 4.57 -18.66
C ILE A 156 18.63 3.49 -18.13
N ASP A 157 18.94 2.49 -18.95
CA ASP A 157 19.97 1.48 -18.65
C ASP A 157 21.34 2.07 -18.29
N ASN A 158 21.56 3.31 -18.66
CA ASN A 158 22.79 4.06 -18.33
C ASN A 158 22.43 5.53 -18.04
N PRO A 159 21.67 5.80 -16.98
CA PRO A 159 21.20 7.14 -16.67
C PRO A 159 22.37 8.03 -16.27
N GLN A 160 22.56 9.10 -17.03
CA GLN A 160 23.50 10.15 -16.71
C GLN A 160 22.73 11.48 -16.65
N TYR A 161 23.16 12.34 -15.75
CA TYR A 161 22.66 13.71 -15.76
C TYR A 161 22.92 14.35 -17.12
N GLY A 162 21.90 14.89 -17.73
CA GLY A 162 22.00 15.38 -19.09
C GLY A 162 21.97 14.30 -20.17
N GLY A 163 21.62 13.04 -19.83
CA GLY A 163 21.37 11.99 -20.83
C GLY A 163 20.14 12.26 -21.68
N PRO A 164 19.92 11.48 -22.77
CA PRO A 164 18.89 11.76 -23.79
C PRO A 164 17.47 11.92 -23.25
N LEU A 165 17.19 11.35 -22.09
CA LEU A 165 15.86 11.37 -21.46
C LEU A 165 15.66 12.47 -20.45
N LEU A 166 16.67 12.73 -19.62
CA LEU A 166 16.61 13.69 -18.53
C LEU A 166 17.20 15.04 -18.90
N TYR A 167 17.83 15.12 -20.06
CA TYR A 167 18.46 16.29 -20.59
C TYR A 167 18.27 16.36 -22.12
N ASN A 168 17.84 17.50 -22.60
CA ASN A 168 17.65 17.76 -24.00
C ASN A 168 18.21 19.14 -24.32
N ASP A 169 18.84 19.35 -25.47
CA ASP A 169 19.52 20.56 -25.91
C ASP A 169 18.64 21.84 -25.93
N TYR A 170 18.06 22.16 -24.79
CA TYR A 170 17.15 23.28 -24.49
C TYR A 170 15.80 23.25 -25.22
N SER A 171 15.45 22.14 -25.85
CA SER A 171 14.22 22.07 -26.61
C SER A 171 13.04 21.62 -25.79
N TYR A 172 13.20 20.59 -24.96
CA TYR A 172 12.12 20.05 -24.14
C TYR A 172 12.59 19.01 -23.12
N THR A 173 11.97 18.95 -21.95
CA THR A 173 12.35 18.03 -20.86
C THR A 173 11.16 17.50 -20.09
N GLY A 174 10.09 17.11 -20.73
CA GLY A 174 8.96 16.46 -20.08
C GLY A 174 8.98 14.95 -20.28
N TYR A 175 8.44 14.22 -19.32
CA TYR A 175 8.21 12.76 -19.39
C TYR A 175 6.78 12.45 -19.09
N GLU A 176 6.25 11.47 -19.79
CA GLU A 176 4.92 10.95 -19.59
C GLU A 176 4.92 9.45 -19.84
N TRP A 177 4.26 8.71 -18.97
CA TRP A 177 3.95 7.29 -19.16
C TRP A 177 2.46 7.04 -18.92
N HIS A 178 1.92 5.99 -19.53
CA HIS A 178 0.53 5.58 -19.40
C HIS A 178 0.43 4.06 -19.34
N ASP A 179 -0.13 3.54 -18.26
CA ASP A 179 -0.44 2.11 -18.07
C ASP A 179 -1.84 1.78 -18.65
N ALA A 180 -1.93 1.91 -19.95
CA ALA A 180 -3.18 1.71 -20.69
C ALA A 180 -3.63 0.26 -20.69
N GLY A 181 -4.88 0.02 -20.34
CA GLY A 181 -5.52 -1.30 -20.35
C GLY A 181 -5.22 -2.15 -19.11
N ASN A 182 -4.50 -1.60 -18.11
CA ASN A 182 -4.29 -2.20 -16.79
C ASN A 182 -4.84 -1.28 -15.71
N THR A 183 -4.03 -0.39 -15.13
CA THR A 183 -4.49 0.52 -14.07
C THR A 183 -5.09 1.82 -14.61
N GLU A 184 -4.88 2.15 -15.87
CA GLU A 184 -5.22 3.44 -16.52
C GLU A 184 -4.52 4.65 -15.88
N LEU A 185 -3.51 4.43 -15.04
CA LEU A 185 -2.68 5.49 -14.51
C LEU A 185 -1.77 6.08 -15.59
N ALA A 186 -1.59 7.38 -15.55
CA ALA A 186 -0.65 8.12 -16.40
C ALA A 186 0.08 9.17 -15.57
N SER A 187 1.35 9.44 -15.88
CA SER A 187 2.10 10.52 -15.24
C SER A 187 1.70 11.88 -15.80
N GLY A 188 1.66 12.88 -14.91
CA GLY A 188 1.53 14.27 -15.36
C GLY A 188 2.85 14.81 -15.88
N ILE A 189 2.78 15.56 -16.96
CA ILE A 189 3.91 16.28 -17.56
C ILE A 189 4.23 17.50 -16.70
N ILE A 190 5.51 17.73 -16.46
CA ILE A 190 5.99 18.99 -15.90
C ILE A 190 6.97 19.61 -16.90
N ASP A 191 6.63 20.79 -17.39
CA ASP A 191 7.47 21.54 -18.30
C ASP A 191 8.82 21.87 -17.68
N GLY A 192 9.87 21.77 -18.47
CA GLY A 192 11.23 22.02 -18.02
C GLY A 192 12.08 22.73 -19.05
N GLY A 193 13.32 22.97 -18.66
CA GLY A 193 14.37 23.49 -19.55
C GLY A 193 15.28 22.36 -20.07
N ALA A 194 16.56 22.60 -20.14
CA ALA A 194 17.56 21.63 -20.59
C ALA A 194 17.76 20.48 -19.60
N TYR A 195 17.36 20.65 -18.35
CA TYR A 195 17.50 19.67 -17.28
C TYR A 195 16.14 19.10 -16.88
N TRP A 196 16.14 17.90 -16.30
CA TRP A 196 14.93 17.32 -15.75
C TRP A 196 14.40 18.19 -14.61
N ASN A 197 13.33 18.87 -14.89
CA ASN A 197 12.78 19.90 -14.02
C ASN A 197 11.69 19.38 -13.08
N GLY A 198 11.41 18.10 -13.15
CA GLY A 198 10.42 17.41 -12.34
C GLY A 198 9.56 16.43 -13.12
N GLY A 199 8.70 15.74 -12.40
CA GLY A 199 7.83 14.72 -12.94
C GLY A 199 8.23 13.30 -12.52
N HIS A 200 7.92 12.33 -13.36
CA HIS A 200 8.09 10.92 -13.08
C HIS A 200 8.92 10.26 -14.18
N ALA A 201 9.93 9.47 -13.81
CA ALA A 201 10.78 8.74 -14.75
C ALA A 201 10.95 7.29 -14.28
N ILE A 202 10.73 6.33 -15.18
CA ILE A 202 10.96 4.91 -14.91
C ILE A 202 12.46 4.65 -14.92
N SER A 203 12.94 3.88 -13.95
CA SER A 203 14.34 3.56 -13.73
C SER A 203 14.51 2.09 -13.37
N ASN A 204 15.72 1.58 -13.60
CA ASN A 204 16.19 0.28 -13.10
C ASN A 204 17.60 0.42 -12.50
N TYR A 205 17.99 1.64 -12.14
CA TYR A 205 19.35 1.94 -11.74
C TYR A 205 19.58 1.64 -10.26
N TYR A 206 20.42 0.64 -9.99
CA TYR A 206 20.87 0.26 -8.65
C TYR A 206 22.25 0.84 -8.34
N MET A 207 22.45 1.31 -7.13
CA MET A 207 23.68 1.87 -6.65
C MET A 207 24.00 1.32 -5.25
N GLU A 208 24.92 0.37 -5.16
CA GLU A 208 25.30 -0.27 -3.89
C GLU A 208 25.93 0.75 -2.91
N ASP A 209 26.87 1.55 -3.40
CA ASP A 209 27.51 2.62 -2.60
C ASP A 209 26.82 3.96 -2.83
N PHE A 210 25.84 4.26 -1.99
CA PHE A 210 25.11 5.53 -2.04
C PHE A 210 25.96 6.75 -1.65
N SER A 211 27.14 6.57 -1.03
CA SER A 211 27.95 7.69 -0.53
C SER A 211 28.45 8.64 -1.64
N SER A 212 28.48 8.15 -2.88
CA SER A 212 28.81 8.92 -4.07
C SER A 212 27.59 9.43 -4.84
N ALA A 213 26.37 9.17 -4.34
CA ALA A 213 25.16 9.58 -5.02
C ALA A 213 24.99 11.12 -5.03
N SER A 214 24.60 11.63 -6.19
CA SER A 214 24.46 13.06 -6.49
C SER A 214 23.35 13.28 -7.53
N TYR A 215 23.20 14.51 -7.99
CA TYR A 215 22.30 14.83 -9.10
C TYR A 215 22.66 14.07 -10.42
N GLU A 216 23.88 13.56 -10.55
CA GLU A 216 24.29 12.76 -11.70
C GLU A 216 23.77 11.32 -11.64
N THR A 217 23.31 10.88 -10.47
CA THR A 217 22.75 9.56 -10.21
C THR A 217 21.32 9.64 -9.63
N GLN A 218 20.59 10.67 -10.00
CA GLN A 218 19.29 11.03 -9.45
C GLN A 218 18.20 9.94 -9.58
N LEU A 219 18.37 8.99 -10.53
CA LEU A 219 17.43 7.89 -10.75
C LEU A 219 17.82 6.61 -10.03
N ALA A 220 18.87 6.63 -9.21
CA ALA A 220 19.33 5.45 -8.49
C ALA A 220 18.56 5.23 -7.19
N VAL A 221 18.41 3.95 -6.83
CA VAL A 221 18.09 3.49 -5.48
C VAL A 221 19.24 2.63 -4.95
N SER A 222 19.39 2.57 -3.62
CA SER A 222 20.39 1.71 -2.95
C SER A 222 19.74 0.59 -2.16
N THR A 223 18.44 0.37 -2.35
CA THR A 223 17.72 -0.81 -1.86
C THR A 223 17.56 -1.84 -2.98
N GLY A 224 17.40 -3.12 -2.63
CA GLY A 224 17.35 -4.20 -3.60
C GLY A 224 18.75 -4.71 -4.00
N THR A 225 18.90 -5.17 -5.24
CA THR A 225 20.14 -5.70 -5.80
C THR A 225 20.36 -5.19 -7.22
N ALA A 226 21.55 -5.47 -7.78
CA ALA A 226 21.83 -5.13 -9.17
C ALA A 226 20.94 -5.86 -10.20
N GLU A 227 20.40 -7.02 -9.83
CA GLU A 227 19.51 -7.84 -10.66
C GLU A 227 18.02 -7.42 -10.52
N GLY A 228 17.66 -6.77 -9.39
CA GLY A 228 16.29 -6.34 -9.10
C GLY A 228 16.31 -5.26 -8.03
N ALA A 229 16.24 -4.00 -8.46
CA ALA A 229 16.29 -2.83 -7.61
C ALA A 229 14.89 -2.36 -7.16
N GLY A 230 13.83 -2.78 -7.85
CA GLY A 230 12.46 -2.50 -7.51
C GLY A 230 11.94 -3.31 -6.32
N HIS A 231 10.69 -3.07 -5.94
CA HIS A 231 10.03 -3.78 -4.84
C HIS A 231 9.94 -5.28 -5.16
N ASP A 232 10.08 -6.13 -4.13
CA ASP A 232 10.07 -7.61 -4.23
C ASP A 232 11.05 -8.19 -5.28
N GLY A 233 12.11 -7.43 -5.62
CA GLY A 233 13.13 -7.85 -6.58
C GLY A 233 12.70 -7.64 -8.04
N SER A 234 11.69 -6.84 -8.31
CA SER A 234 11.34 -6.36 -9.65
C SER A 234 12.51 -5.59 -10.26
N LYS A 235 12.55 -5.51 -11.59
CA LYS A 235 13.66 -4.82 -12.27
C LYS A 235 13.46 -3.31 -12.25
N ASN A 236 12.26 -2.87 -12.60
CA ASN A 236 11.93 -1.47 -12.82
C ASN A 236 11.19 -0.88 -11.62
N PHE A 237 11.29 0.43 -11.49
CA PHE A 237 10.56 1.26 -10.55
C PHE A 237 10.42 2.67 -11.14
N CYS A 238 9.67 3.56 -10.50
CA CYS A 238 9.55 4.94 -10.93
C CYS A 238 10.18 5.89 -9.92
N VAL A 239 10.84 6.94 -10.41
CA VAL A 239 11.38 8.03 -9.59
C VAL A 239 10.55 9.27 -9.83
N GLN A 240 10.11 9.90 -8.75
CA GLN A 240 9.55 11.24 -8.79
C GLN A 240 10.60 12.27 -8.41
N ASN A 241 10.59 13.39 -9.15
CA ASN A 241 11.35 14.61 -8.85
C ASN A 241 10.41 15.82 -8.80
N GLY A 242 10.53 16.61 -7.76
CA GLY A 242 9.91 17.94 -7.68
C GLY A 242 9.09 18.19 -6.42
N TYR A 243 8.97 19.45 -6.08
CA TYR A 243 8.20 19.97 -4.95
C TYR A 243 7.74 21.39 -5.25
N VAL A 244 6.75 21.85 -4.48
CA VAL A 244 6.30 23.25 -4.47
C VAL A 244 6.21 23.71 -3.02
N ASP A 245 6.82 24.86 -2.73
CA ASP A 245 6.69 25.60 -1.48
C ASP A 245 6.53 27.10 -1.74
N ASP A 246 6.51 27.92 -0.71
CA ASP A 246 6.33 29.37 -0.79
C ASP A 246 7.54 30.13 -1.38
N LYS A 247 8.68 29.47 -1.52
CA LYS A 247 9.93 30.01 -2.06
C LYS A 247 10.30 29.43 -3.43
N SER A 248 9.71 28.29 -3.79
CA SER A 248 10.02 27.65 -5.06
C SER A 248 9.46 28.47 -6.24
N TRP A 249 10.22 28.49 -7.32
CA TRP A 249 9.75 29.08 -8.59
C TRP A 249 8.81 28.15 -9.37
N LYS A 250 8.74 26.87 -8.96
CA LYS A 250 7.83 25.86 -9.54
C LYS A 250 6.42 26.06 -8.98
N THR A 251 5.44 25.83 -9.82
CA THR A 251 4.02 25.98 -9.47
C THR A 251 3.21 24.70 -9.62
N VAL A 252 3.82 23.65 -10.21
CA VAL A 252 3.17 22.36 -10.45
C VAL A 252 3.82 21.30 -9.57
N ILE A 253 3.02 20.70 -8.70
CA ILE A 253 3.42 19.54 -7.91
C ILE A 253 3.33 18.31 -8.83
N PRO A 254 4.35 17.44 -8.87
CA PRO A 254 4.29 16.18 -9.63
C PRO A 254 3.07 15.35 -9.26
N TYR A 255 2.46 14.70 -10.26
CA TYR A 255 1.22 13.96 -10.08
C TYR A 255 1.09 12.81 -11.08
N PHE A 256 0.27 11.86 -10.74
CA PHE A 256 -0.32 10.93 -11.70
C PHE A 256 -1.86 11.04 -11.69
N TYR A 257 -2.51 10.56 -12.75
CA TYR A 257 -3.94 10.68 -12.94
C TYR A 257 -4.49 9.47 -13.71
N PHE A 258 -5.80 9.25 -13.65
CA PHE A 258 -6.46 8.25 -14.48
C PHE A 258 -6.78 8.82 -15.85
N ALA A 259 -6.14 8.26 -16.89
CA ALA A 259 -6.25 8.79 -18.26
C ALA A 259 -7.65 8.63 -18.88
N ASP A 260 -8.44 7.69 -18.39
CA ASP A 260 -9.82 7.47 -18.79
C ASP A 260 -10.85 8.36 -18.06
N ASN A 261 -10.40 9.24 -17.16
CA ASN A 261 -11.23 10.12 -16.33
C ASN A 261 -12.22 9.38 -15.41
N VAL A 262 -11.96 8.14 -15.05
CA VAL A 262 -12.75 7.38 -14.08
C VAL A 262 -12.07 7.42 -12.72
N GLU A 263 -12.79 7.91 -11.72
CA GLU A 263 -12.28 7.94 -10.34
C GLU A 263 -12.15 6.53 -9.77
N ARG A 264 -10.97 6.24 -9.22
CA ARG A 264 -10.67 4.96 -8.55
C ARG A 264 -9.97 5.20 -7.21
N VAL A 265 -9.99 4.18 -6.37
CA VAL A 265 -9.18 4.17 -5.16
C VAL A 265 -7.79 3.64 -5.53
N VAL A 266 -6.77 4.45 -5.31
CA VAL A 266 -5.39 3.95 -5.25
C VAL A 266 -5.20 3.37 -3.85
N ASP A 267 -5.00 2.05 -3.76
CA ASP A 267 -4.92 1.34 -2.48
C ASP A 267 -3.63 1.66 -1.77
N HIS A 268 -2.51 1.44 -2.44
CA HIS A 268 -1.18 1.70 -1.92
C HIS A 268 -0.14 1.73 -3.03
N MET A 269 1.06 2.13 -2.67
CA MET A 269 2.30 1.92 -3.42
C MET A 269 3.43 1.62 -2.45
N TYR A 270 4.57 1.15 -2.96
CA TYR A 270 5.80 1.03 -2.17
C TYR A 270 6.72 2.19 -2.49
N VAL A 271 7.34 2.75 -1.47
CA VAL A 271 8.21 3.93 -1.61
C VAL A 271 9.53 3.75 -0.89
N THR A 272 10.56 4.44 -1.38
CA THR A 272 11.87 4.54 -0.72
C THR A 272 12.54 5.87 -1.11
N ASN A 273 13.56 6.28 -0.38
CA ASN A 273 14.43 7.37 -0.82
C ASN A 273 15.25 6.93 -2.05
N THR A 274 15.47 7.85 -3.00
CA THR A 274 16.54 7.65 -3.98
C THR A 274 17.90 7.65 -3.29
N SER A 275 18.92 7.03 -3.91
CA SER A 275 20.29 7.06 -3.37
C SER A 275 20.78 8.49 -3.12
N TYR A 276 20.41 9.44 -3.97
CA TYR A 276 20.78 10.85 -3.82
C TYR A 276 20.10 11.49 -2.60
N ALA A 277 18.80 11.33 -2.42
CA ALA A 277 18.10 11.86 -1.23
C ALA A 277 18.61 11.18 0.06
N TYR A 278 18.82 9.86 0.02
CA TYR A 278 19.34 9.11 1.14
C TYR A 278 20.77 9.55 1.54
N ASN A 279 21.65 9.73 0.54
CA ASN A 279 23.00 10.26 0.78
C ASN A 279 22.98 11.66 1.41
N SER A 280 22.15 12.55 0.88
CA SER A 280 22.00 13.91 1.41
C SER A 280 21.53 13.90 2.87
N LEU A 281 20.55 13.07 3.22
CA LEU A 281 20.04 12.94 4.59
C LEU A 281 21.06 12.30 5.54
N MET A 282 21.86 11.33 5.06
CA MET A 282 22.87 10.63 5.88
C MET A 282 24.16 11.45 6.06
N ASN A 283 24.66 12.03 4.99
CA ASN A 283 26.01 12.58 4.93
C ASN A 283 26.07 14.10 4.64
N GLY A 284 24.94 14.67 4.20
CA GLY A 284 24.92 16.00 3.59
C GLY A 284 25.45 15.98 2.15
N ASP A 285 25.20 17.05 1.40
CA ASP A 285 25.61 17.16 -0.02
C ASP A 285 26.16 18.54 -0.40
N GLY A 286 26.47 19.37 0.59
CA GLY A 286 26.93 20.73 0.40
C GLY A 286 25.80 21.77 0.32
N PHE A 287 24.55 21.36 0.08
CA PHE A 287 23.34 22.17 0.15
C PHE A 287 22.54 21.88 1.42
N SER A 288 22.47 20.63 1.82
CA SER A 288 21.87 20.14 3.05
C SER A 288 22.92 19.67 4.05
N THR A 289 22.63 19.84 5.34
CA THR A 289 23.35 19.18 6.43
C THR A 289 22.80 17.77 6.64
N PRO A 290 23.58 16.83 7.21
CA PRO A 290 23.05 15.54 7.62
C PRO A 290 21.85 15.69 8.58
N ALA A 291 20.92 14.75 8.52
CA ALA A 291 19.74 14.75 9.39
C ALA A 291 20.14 14.69 10.88
N GLY A 292 19.52 15.55 11.67
CA GLY A 292 19.60 15.56 13.14
C GLY A 292 18.44 14.82 13.80
N ASP A 293 18.34 14.91 15.13
CA ASP A 293 17.29 14.21 15.89
C ASP A 293 15.87 14.74 15.57
N ASP A 294 15.75 16.02 15.23
CA ASP A 294 14.47 16.71 14.93
C ASP A 294 14.20 16.87 13.43
N THR A 295 15.09 16.37 12.58
CA THR A 295 14.94 16.43 11.14
C THR A 295 13.82 15.52 10.66
N TRP A 296 12.95 16.02 9.79
CA TRP A 296 11.95 15.21 9.12
C TRP A 296 11.84 15.57 7.63
N TYR A 297 11.54 14.55 6.83
CA TYR A 297 11.32 14.66 5.40
C TYR A 297 10.21 13.72 4.98
N LYS A 298 9.21 14.21 4.24
CA LYS A 298 8.02 13.44 3.95
C LYS A 298 7.43 13.69 2.57
N ILE A 299 6.71 12.70 2.09
CA ILE A 299 5.78 12.81 0.97
C ILE A 299 4.43 13.26 1.52
N VAL A 300 3.80 14.25 0.87
CA VAL A 300 2.41 14.67 1.10
C VAL A 300 1.62 14.33 -0.15
N ALA A 301 0.78 13.30 -0.08
CA ALA A 301 -0.09 12.89 -1.16
C ALA A 301 -1.46 13.54 -1.00
N THR A 302 -1.95 14.23 -2.05
CA THR A 302 -3.27 14.88 -2.07
C THR A 302 -4.09 14.37 -3.23
N GLY A 303 -5.24 13.78 -2.93
CA GLY A 303 -6.21 13.30 -3.91
C GLY A 303 -7.15 14.39 -4.40
N TYR A 304 -7.54 14.29 -5.65
CA TYR A 304 -8.49 15.19 -6.30
C TYR A 304 -9.54 14.40 -7.08
N ASP A 305 -10.78 14.85 -7.01
CA ASP A 305 -11.88 14.35 -7.85
C ASP A 305 -11.79 14.86 -9.30
N VAL A 306 -12.73 14.46 -10.18
CA VAL A 306 -12.76 14.89 -11.59
C VAL A 306 -13.03 16.40 -11.73
N GLU A 307 -13.66 17.05 -10.76
CA GLU A 307 -13.90 18.49 -10.72
C GLU A 307 -12.70 19.27 -10.21
N GLY A 308 -11.66 18.58 -9.69
CA GLY A 308 -10.45 19.19 -9.16
C GLY A 308 -10.57 19.60 -7.67
N ASN A 309 -11.60 19.15 -6.96
CA ASN A 309 -11.69 19.35 -5.52
C ASN A 309 -10.80 18.35 -4.79
N VAL A 310 -10.23 18.77 -3.66
CA VAL A 310 -9.44 17.90 -2.78
C VAL A 310 -10.38 16.89 -2.12
N THR A 311 -10.09 15.58 -2.27
CA THR A 311 -10.80 14.50 -1.60
C THR A 311 -10.25 14.26 -0.20
N ALA A 312 -8.94 14.07 -0.09
CA ALA A 312 -8.21 13.91 1.17
C ALA A 312 -6.71 14.13 0.96
N THR A 313 -5.96 14.13 2.07
CA THR A 313 -4.49 14.20 2.07
C THR A 313 -3.94 13.17 3.06
N THR A 314 -2.83 12.53 2.70
CA THR A 314 -2.09 11.60 3.56
C THR A 314 -0.59 11.84 3.43
N GLU A 315 0.19 11.35 4.38
CA GLU A 315 1.62 11.62 4.46
C GLU A 315 2.40 10.32 4.68
N PHE A 316 3.63 10.30 4.16
CA PHE A 316 4.60 9.22 4.41
C PHE A 316 5.95 9.82 4.81
N MET A 317 6.50 9.38 5.93
CA MET A 317 7.80 9.86 6.45
C MET A 317 8.94 9.13 5.76
N LEU A 318 9.72 9.82 4.95
CA LEU A 318 10.98 9.35 4.36
C LEU A 318 12.17 9.51 5.31
N CYS A 319 12.06 10.42 6.27
CA CYS A 319 12.99 10.62 7.38
C CYS A 319 12.23 11.10 8.61
N ASP A 320 12.47 10.48 9.78
CA ASP A 320 11.91 10.86 11.09
C ASP A 320 13.04 10.80 12.13
N GLY A 321 13.94 11.80 12.09
CA GLY A 321 15.19 11.81 12.81
C GLY A 321 16.31 11.04 12.10
N LYS A 322 17.54 11.27 12.53
CA LYS A 322 18.75 10.67 11.93
C LYS A 322 18.80 9.14 11.93
N ASP A 323 18.07 8.51 12.84
CA ASP A 323 18.09 7.05 13.05
C ASP A 323 16.94 6.34 12.28
N LYS A 324 16.06 7.10 11.61
CA LYS A 324 14.92 6.59 10.87
C LYS A 324 14.84 7.22 9.48
N ILE A 325 15.80 6.94 8.65
CA ILE A 325 15.84 7.35 7.25
C ILE A 325 15.52 6.11 6.40
N VAL A 326 14.44 6.17 5.63
CA VAL A 326 13.95 5.04 4.83
C VAL A 326 14.97 4.72 3.73
N ASN A 327 15.42 3.47 3.66
CA ASN A 327 16.26 2.92 2.60
C ASN A 327 15.86 1.46 2.26
N GLU A 328 14.57 1.19 2.40
CA GLU A 328 13.95 -0.08 2.00
C GLU A 328 12.58 0.23 1.40
N TRP A 329 12.08 -0.65 0.52
CA TRP A 329 10.75 -0.50 -0.02
C TRP A 329 9.70 -0.64 1.09
N THR A 330 8.98 0.43 1.34
CA THR A 330 8.02 0.53 2.44
C THR A 330 6.64 0.88 1.89
N LYS A 331 5.63 0.16 2.36
CA LYS A 331 4.25 0.37 1.93
C LYS A 331 3.73 1.75 2.36
N PHE A 332 3.22 2.52 1.41
CA PHE A 332 2.50 3.76 1.61
C PHE A 332 1.01 3.55 1.30
N ASP A 333 0.17 3.56 2.32
CA ASP A 333 -1.28 3.44 2.20
C ASP A 333 -1.87 4.74 1.64
N LEU A 334 -2.54 4.65 0.49
CA LEU A 334 -3.21 5.75 -0.19
C LEU A 334 -4.75 5.60 -0.17
N SER A 335 -5.27 4.51 0.38
CA SER A 335 -6.70 4.18 0.35
C SER A 335 -7.59 5.22 1.04
N CYS A 336 -7.04 5.92 2.04
CA CYS A 336 -7.73 7.00 2.75
C CYS A 336 -8.01 8.24 1.89
N LEU A 337 -7.37 8.38 0.71
CA LEU A 337 -7.68 9.45 -0.25
C LEU A 337 -9.07 9.27 -0.88
N GLY A 338 -9.67 8.06 -0.77
CA GLY A 338 -10.93 7.73 -1.39
C GLY A 338 -10.83 7.56 -2.90
N LYS A 339 -11.94 7.74 -3.60
CA LYS A 339 -11.94 7.75 -5.08
C LYS A 339 -11.38 9.07 -5.58
N VAL A 340 -10.38 8.98 -6.45
CA VAL A 340 -9.66 10.12 -7.01
C VAL A 340 -9.53 10.00 -8.52
N ALA A 341 -9.49 11.14 -9.22
CA ALA A 341 -9.08 11.23 -10.62
C ALA A 341 -7.61 11.54 -10.77
N LYS A 342 -7.00 12.17 -9.74
CA LYS A 342 -5.61 12.59 -9.73
C LYS A 342 -5.05 12.57 -8.30
N ILE A 343 -3.76 12.24 -8.15
CA ILE A 343 -3.01 12.38 -6.91
C ILE A 343 -1.75 13.20 -7.19
N THR A 344 -1.51 14.24 -6.38
CA THR A 344 -0.25 14.99 -6.38
C THR A 344 0.62 14.51 -5.23
N PHE A 345 1.95 14.54 -5.43
CA PHE A 345 2.93 14.14 -4.42
C PHE A 345 3.91 15.26 -4.17
N ASN A 346 3.73 15.99 -3.09
CA ASN A 346 4.66 17.05 -2.70
C ASN A 346 5.69 16.54 -1.71
N LEU A 347 6.91 17.04 -1.80
CA LEU A 347 7.97 16.74 -0.85
C LEU A 347 8.15 17.94 0.08
N VAL A 348 8.15 17.66 1.38
CA VAL A 348 8.23 18.69 2.43
C VAL A 348 9.25 18.24 3.47
N GLY A 349 10.12 19.17 3.86
CA GLY A 349 11.14 18.95 4.89
C GLY A 349 11.04 19.91 6.05
N SER A 350 11.65 19.54 7.17
CA SER A 350 11.84 20.39 8.34
C SER A 350 12.68 21.63 7.98
N ALA A 351 12.67 22.61 8.87
CA ALA A 351 13.32 23.91 8.61
C ALA A 351 14.84 23.81 8.36
N ASP A 352 15.51 22.82 8.94
CA ASP A 352 16.93 22.53 8.74
C ASP A 352 17.24 21.95 7.35
N LEU A 353 16.25 21.38 6.67
CA LEU A 353 16.34 20.95 5.27
C LEU A 353 15.92 22.02 4.27
N SER A 354 15.68 23.26 4.71
CA SER A 354 15.20 24.34 3.86
C SER A 354 16.08 25.58 4.00
N GLY A 355 16.16 26.39 2.95
CA GLY A 355 16.95 27.60 2.89
C GLY A 355 16.19 28.77 2.27
N ASP A 356 16.93 29.75 1.79
CA ASP A 356 16.38 30.97 1.17
C ASP A 356 15.67 30.69 -0.16
N TYR A 357 16.00 29.59 -0.80
CA TYR A 357 15.46 29.17 -2.11
C TYR A 357 14.50 27.95 -2.02
N GLY A 358 14.00 27.61 -0.83
CA GLY A 358 13.11 26.49 -0.58
C GLY A 358 13.83 25.26 -0.03
N LEU A 359 13.35 24.09 -0.38
CA LEU A 359 13.90 22.81 0.08
C LEU A 359 15.32 22.61 -0.48
N ASN A 360 16.30 22.41 0.42
CA ASN A 360 17.69 22.13 0.06
C ASN A 360 17.96 20.64 -0.11
N CYS A 361 17.21 19.78 0.60
CA CYS A 361 17.27 18.34 0.41
C CYS A 361 16.83 17.98 -1.02
N PRO A 362 17.50 17.03 -1.69
CA PRO A 362 17.10 16.58 -3.02
C PRO A 362 15.63 16.12 -3.04
N ALA A 363 14.82 16.75 -3.87
CA ALA A 363 13.37 16.53 -3.90
C ALA A 363 13.00 15.30 -4.73
N TYR A 364 13.47 14.11 -4.31
CA TYR A 364 13.29 12.82 -5.00
C TYR A 364 12.79 11.76 -4.04
N PHE A 365 11.93 10.88 -4.56
CA PHE A 365 11.68 9.56 -3.98
C PHE A 365 11.42 8.55 -5.10
N ALA A 366 11.65 7.28 -4.84
CA ALA A 366 11.30 6.19 -5.73
C ALA A 366 10.01 5.52 -5.26
N TYR A 367 9.20 5.00 -6.20
CA TYR A 367 8.00 4.25 -5.92
C TYR A 367 7.78 3.12 -6.91
N ASP A 368 7.08 2.08 -6.48
CA ASP A 368 6.80 0.87 -7.24
C ASP A 368 5.47 0.24 -6.80
N ASP A 369 4.99 -0.74 -7.57
CA ASP A 369 3.79 -1.54 -7.26
C ASP A 369 2.58 -0.69 -6.84
N VAL A 370 2.14 0.21 -7.74
CA VAL A 370 0.98 1.07 -7.49
C VAL A 370 -0.31 0.26 -7.67
N ALA A 371 -0.95 -0.09 -6.57
CA ALA A 371 -2.16 -0.90 -6.53
C ALA A 371 -3.43 -0.06 -6.63
N VAL A 372 -4.32 -0.41 -7.56
CA VAL A 372 -5.58 0.30 -7.86
C VAL A 372 -6.76 -0.63 -7.72
N ARG A 373 -7.85 -0.18 -7.10
CA ARG A 373 -9.14 -0.89 -6.96
C ARG A 373 -10.04 -0.65 -8.17
N PHE A 374 -10.55 -1.75 -8.75
CA PHE A 374 -11.48 -1.77 -9.88
C PHE A 374 -12.84 -2.35 -9.53
#